data_c06c239f57cfb7414ddf73f60fff5682
#
_entry.id   c06c239f57cfb7414ddf73f60fff5682
#
_cell.length_a   1.000
_cell.length_b   1.000
_cell.length_c   1.000
_cell.angle_alpha   90.00
_cell.angle_beta   90.00
_cell.angle_gamma   90.00
#
_symmetry.space_group_name_H-M   'P 1'
#
loop_
_entity.id
_entity.type
_entity.pdbx_description
1 polymer ?
#
loop_
_entity_poly.entity_id
_entity_poly.type
_entity_poly.pdbx_seq_one_letter_code
_entity_poly.pdbx_strand_id
1 'polypeptide(L)'
;MVSPPLLNLKSHLVSPHYTLYLLAAMAGRLHRRVGGEYSELPRIRPPPALVLFLLAPAVGELLSGSSPPAEFFTPFGFTIMTVLYGGGAVLCRELKVRWRKGMGSLLLLGAAYGVLEEGLMVASFFNPAWPDLGALGVFGRWLGVNWVWAVELTLYHAIVSITVPVMLVELAYPDRRGIQWLGGGWLRAVALIFAADVVGGLIIFSVVTGYKPTEAQIIFSALLAAGFALLAHRLPADWARRGSRRMRRPLFYGAVTALGAVASGAVFWVLPGIQSPLLHPVIVMSLGALLDVLLIRRLADYDWRRSTDLHRFAVAAGSLSLFVAFAFLQELDQTRTDNRAGMSLVGLSFLVGLALLGLKTRGRSERRSP
;
A
#
# COMPACT_ATOMS: atom_id res chain seq x y z
N MET A 1 45.01 52.40 0.20
CA MET A 1 44.51 51.08 0.64
C MET A 1 43.03 51.23 0.98
N VAL A 2 42.17 50.78 0.09
CA VAL A 2 40.72 50.95 0.19
C VAL A 2 40.16 49.58 0.50
N SER A 3 39.51 49.46 1.67
CA SER A 3 38.82 48.25 2.11
C SER A 3 37.50 48.07 1.36
N PRO A 4 37.10 46.85 0.94
CA PRO A 4 35.78 46.62 0.31
C PRO A 4 34.68 46.56 1.33
N PRO A 5 33.42 46.92 0.96
CA PRO A 5 32.30 46.94 1.89
C PRO A 5 31.70 45.54 2.10
N LEU A 6 31.35 45.27 3.36
CA LEU A 6 30.63 44.09 3.82
C LEU A 6 29.22 44.04 3.20
N LEU A 7 28.92 43.02 2.45
CA LEU A 7 27.57 42.68 1.98
C LEU A 7 26.69 42.27 3.14
N ASN A 8 25.70 43.06 3.42
CA ASN A 8 24.69 42.90 4.45
C ASN A 8 23.62 41.90 3.94
N LEU A 9 23.70 40.64 4.34
CA LEU A 9 22.65 39.65 4.11
C LEU A 9 21.56 39.83 5.17
N LYS A 10 20.67 40.80 4.95
CA LYS A 10 19.41 40.87 5.70
C LYS A 10 18.29 40.18 4.91
N SER A 11 17.84 39.07 5.48
CA SER A 11 16.45 38.60 5.53
C SER A 11 15.55 38.90 4.33
N HIS A 12 15.46 38.00 3.36
CA HIS A 12 14.25 37.83 2.60
C HIS A 12 13.33 36.83 3.34
N LEU A 13 12.59 37.34 4.32
CA LEU A 13 11.37 36.73 4.80
C LEU A 13 10.43 36.62 3.61
N VAL A 14 10.09 35.37 3.26
CA VAL A 14 9.06 35.05 2.27
C VAL A 14 7.78 35.73 2.70
N SER A 15 7.33 36.72 1.92
CA SER A 15 6.10 37.47 2.19
C SER A 15 4.92 36.50 2.34
N PRO A 16 4.00 36.72 3.31
CA PRO A 16 2.77 35.92 3.48
C PRO A 16 1.95 35.79 2.19
N HIS A 17 2.09 36.74 1.27
CA HIS A 17 1.45 36.71 -0.04
C HIS A 17 1.96 35.60 -0.95
N TYR A 18 3.22 35.16 -0.83
CA TYR A 18 3.75 34.03 -1.61
C TYR A 18 3.18 32.68 -1.17
N THR A 19 2.95 32.52 0.12
CA THR A 19 2.33 31.29 0.67
C THR A 19 0.85 31.22 0.27
N LEU A 20 0.12 32.33 0.30
CA LEU A 20 -1.25 32.40 -0.21
C LEU A 20 -1.34 32.17 -1.72
N TYR A 21 -0.35 32.65 -2.48
CA TYR A 21 -0.27 32.42 -3.93
C TYR A 21 -0.02 30.95 -4.29
N LEU A 22 0.86 30.26 -3.53
CA LEU A 22 1.10 28.84 -3.67
C LEU A 22 -0.12 28.00 -3.25
N LEU A 23 -0.79 28.36 -2.18
CA LEU A 23 -2.03 27.71 -1.73
C LEU A 23 -3.19 27.93 -2.70
N ALA A 24 -3.32 29.12 -3.28
CA ALA A 24 -4.31 29.41 -4.33
C ALA A 24 -4.00 28.71 -5.65
N ALA A 25 -2.71 28.56 -6.00
CA ALA A 25 -2.27 27.77 -7.16
C ALA A 25 -2.50 26.27 -6.94
N MET A 26 -2.31 25.79 -5.72
CA MET A 26 -2.64 24.39 -5.32
C MET A 26 -4.16 24.16 -5.25
N ALA A 27 -4.97 25.16 -4.88
CA ALA A 27 -6.44 25.10 -4.89
C ALA A 27 -7.05 25.19 -6.31
N GLY A 28 -6.28 25.45 -7.34
CA GLY A 28 -6.64 25.22 -8.75
C GLY A 28 -7.65 26.17 -9.37
N ARG A 29 -7.77 27.45 -8.93
CA ARG A 29 -8.56 28.47 -9.62
C ARG A 29 -7.94 29.85 -9.50
N LEU A 30 -6.97 30.16 -10.33
CA LEU A 30 -6.64 31.54 -10.66
C LEU A 30 -7.02 31.79 -12.13
N HIS A 31 -8.14 32.46 -12.36
CA HIS A 31 -8.54 32.94 -13.68
C HIS A 31 -7.88 34.29 -13.92
N ARG A 32 -7.01 34.37 -14.87
CA ARG A 32 -6.48 35.66 -15.37
C ARG A 32 -7.20 36.03 -16.66
N ARG A 33 -7.82 37.21 -16.70
CA ARG A 33 -8.42 37.79 -17.89
C ARG A 33 -7.31 38.47 -18.69
N VAL A 34 -6.93 37.94 -19.84
CA VAL A 34 -6.03 38.58 -20.78
C VAL A 34 -6.73 38.57 -22.15
N GLY A 35 -7.09 39.78 -22.65
CA GLY A 35 -7.58 39.93 -24.02
C GLY A 35 -8.90 39.27 -24.37
N GLY A 36 -9.82 39.05 -23.39
CA GLY A 36 -11.15 38.49 -23.67
C GLY A 36 -11.26 36.98 -23.67
N GLU A 37 -10.16 36.21 -23.66
CA GLU A 37 -10.14 34.75 -23.51
C GLU A 37 -9.69 34.34 -22.12
N TYR A 38 -10.46 33.42 -21.49
CA TYR A 38 -10.08 32.77 -20.22
C TYR A 38 -9.15 31.61 -20.54
N SER A 39 -7.83 31.77 -20.37
CA SER A 39 -6.90 30.64 -20.39
C SER A 39 -6.90 29.96 -19.01
N GLU A 40 -7.37 28.72 -18.95
CA GLU A 40 -7.16 27.90 -17.75
C GLU A 40 -5.66 27.65 -17.59
N LEU A 41 -5.08 28.05 -16.46
CA LEU A 41 -3.70 27.66 -16.14
C LEU A 41 -3.59 26.13 -16.14
N PRO A 42 -2.54 25.55 -16.75
CA PRO A 42 -2.36 24.12 -16.77
C PRO A 42 -2.31 23.59 -15.33
N ARG A 43 -3.23 22.70 -15.00
CA ARG A 43 -3.26 22.03 -13.69
C ARG A 43 -2.01 21.17 -13.58
N ILE A 44 -1.02 21.62 -12.82
CA ILE A 44 0.17 20.84 -12.51
C ILE A 44 -0.28 19.66 -11.63
N ARG A 45 -0.34 18.47 -12.21
CA ARG A 45 -0.61 17.23 -11.47
C ARG A 45 0.72 16.61 -11.10
N PRO A 46 0.92 16.18 -9.82
CA PRO A 46 2.13 15.47 -9.44
C PRO A 46 2.28 14.19 -10.28
N PRO A 47 3.52 13.73 -10.55
CA PRO A 47 3.74 12.48 -11.26
C PRO A 47 3.06 11.29 -10.53
N PRO A 48 2.38 10.38 -11.25
CA PRO A 48 1.68 9.26 -10.61
C PRO A 48 2.62 8.34 -9.83
N ALA A 49 3.89 8.21 -10.25
CA ALA A 49 4.90 7.46 -9.50
C ALA A 49 5.16 8.07 -8.12
N LEU A 50 5.26 9.41 -8.02
CA LEU A 50 5.43 10.10 -6.74
C LEU A 50 4.19 9.95 -5.84
N VAL A 51 2.99 10.03 -6.43
CA VAL A 51 1.76 9.82 -5.66
C VAL A 51 1.70 8.39 -5.10
N LEU A 52 2.07 7.40 -5.90
CA LEU A 52 2.14 6.01 -5.43
C LEU A 52 3.21 5.82 -4.35
N PHE A 53 4.38 6.44 -4.54
CA PHE A 53 5.50 6.38 -3.62
C PHE A 53 5.13 6.91 -2.22
N LEU A 54 4.25 7.91 -2.13
CA LEU A 54 3.77 8.46 -0.85
C LEU A 54 2.49 7.77 -0.34
N LEU A 55 1.63 7.27 -1.22
CA LEU A 55 0.38 6.63 -0.83
C LEU A 55 0.58 5.22 -0.28
N ALA A 56 1.52 4.45 -0.84
CA ALA A 56 1.72 3.05 -0.43
C ALA A 56 2.09 2.92 1.06
N PRO A 57 3.07 3.66 1.62
CA PRO A 57 3.34 3.61 3.05
C PRO A 57 2.17 4.14 3.90
N ALA A 58 1.45 5.15 3.42
CA ALA A 58 0.28 5.66 4.12
C ALA A 58 -0.85 4.63 4.21
N VAL A 59 -1.00 3.74 3.23
CA VAL A 59 -1.97 2.64 3.27
C VAL A 59 -1.43 1.45 4.08
N GLY A 60 -0.19 1.02 3.82
CA GLY A 60 0.40 -0.18 4.40
C GLY A 60 0.70 -0.03 5.89
N GLU A 61 1.20 1.13 6.33
CA GLU A 61 1.69 1.34 7.68
C GLU A 61 0.82 2.30 8.50
N LEU A 62 0.56 3.50 7.96
CA LEU A 62 -0.13 4.53 8.72
C LEU A 62 -1.62 4.21 8.93
N LEU A 63 -2.34 3.79 7.88
CA LEU A 63 -3.77 3.47 7.98
C LEU A 63 -4.03 2.18 8.76
N SER A 64 -3.15 1.18 8.63
CA SER A 64 -3.23 -0.05 9.42
C SER A 64 -2.99 0.20 10.91
N GLY A 65 -2.19 1.23 11.22
CA GLY A 65 -1.76 1.57 12.56
C GLY A 65 -0.60 0.71 13.07
N SER A 66 0.10 -0.01 12.19
CA SER A 66 1.39 -0.64 12.53
C SER A 66 2.41 0.42 12.89
N SER A 67 2.40 1.55 12.16
CA SER A 67 3.18 2.74 12.49
C SER A 67 2.24 3.93 12.65
N PRO A 68 1.78 4.23 13.88
CA PRO A 68 0.89 5.36 14.14
C PRO A 68 1.58 6.71 13.86
N PRO A 69 0.83 7.82 13.78
CA PRO A 69 1.37 9.12 13.34
C PRO A 69 2.64 9.56 14.06
N ALA A 70 2.75 9.30 15.37
CA ALA A 70 3.92 9.67 16.17
C ALA A 70 5.21 8.97 15.73
N GLU A 71 5.10 7.76 15.20
CA GLU A 71 6.23 6.95 14.69
C GLU A 71 6.43 7.20 13.19
N PHE A 72 5.35 7.16 12.42
CA PHE A 72 5.36 7.30 10.97
C PHE A 72 5.98 8.62 10.52
N PHE A 73 5.66 9.74 11.17
CA PHE A 73 6.15 11.06 10.80
C PHE A 73 7.49 11.44 11.43
N THR A 74 8.17 10.53 12.13
CA THR A 74 9.59 10.76 12.47
C THR A 74 10.43 10.80 11.18
N PRO A 75 11.53 11.57 11.14
CA PRO A 75 12.39 11.62 9.95
C PRO A 75 12.90 10.24 9.52
N PHE A 76 13.22 9.38 10.47
CA PHE A 76 13.67 8.01 10.22
C PHE A 76 12.52 7.13 9.73
N GLY A 77 11.40 7.07 10.47
CA GLY A 77 10.22 6.27 10.13
C GLY A 77 9.68 6.64 8.76
N PHE A 78 9.46 7.94 8.51
CA PHE A 78 8.97 8.42 7.22
C PHE A 78 9.90 8.03 6.06
N THR A 79 11.21 8.15 6.24
CA THR A 79 12.18 7.84 5.17
C THR A 79 12.20 6.35 4.86
N ILE A 80 12.41 5.49 5.87
CA ILE A 80 12.54 4.05 5.68
C ILE A 80 11.23 3.45 5.12
N MET A 81 10.08 3.82 5.68
CA MET A 81 8.78 3.31 5.21
C MET A 81 8.43 3.81 3.82
N THR A 82 8.76 5.07 3.50
CA THR A 82 8.47 5.62 2.16
C THR A 82 9.35 4.95 1.10
N VAL A 83 10.61 4.69 1.39
CA VAL A 83 11.50 3.97 0.47
C VAL A 83 11.05 2.53 0.32
N LEU A 84 10.73 1.83 1.40
CA LEU A 84 10.30 0.45 1.40
C LEU A 84 8.97 0.27 0.67
N TYR A 85 7.89 0.80 1.21
CA TYR A 85 6.53 0.65 0.65
C TYR A 85 6.37 1.36 -0.69
N GLY A 86 6.81 2.60 -0.75
CA GLY A 86 6.72 3.43 -1.95
C GLY A 86 7.57 2.89 -3.08
N GLY A 87 8.82 2.56 -2.80
CA GLY A 87 9.74 1.93 -3.74
C GLY A 87 9.22 0.57 -4.22
N GLY A 88 8.81 -0.30 -3.29
CA GLY A 88 8.22 -1.60 -3.58
C GLY A 88 6.97 -1.51 -4.45
N ALA A 89 6.01 -0.64 -4.12
CA ALA A 89 4.79 -0.46 -4.90
C ALA A 89 5.07 0.07 -6.32
N VAL A 90 5.97 1.05 -6.44
CA VAL A 90 6.40 1.57 -7.76
C VAL A 90 7.08 0.48 -8.58
N LEU A 91 7.99 -0.30 -8.00
CA LEU A 91 8.67 -1.43 -8.67
C LEU A 91 7.65 -2.49 -9.12
N CYS A 92 6.78 -2.95 -8.24
CA CYS A 92 5.74 -3.94 -8.56
C CYS A 92 4.85 -3.46 -9.72
N ARG A 93 4.42 -2.19 -9.68
CA ARG A 93 3.60 -1.58 -10.72
C ARG A 93 4.37 -1.46 -12.05
N GLU A 94 5.61 -0.99 -12.03
CA GLU A 94 6.42 -0.83 -13.24
C GLU A 94 6.74 -2.20 -13.87
N LEU A 95 7.07 -3.22 -13.09
CA LEU A 95 7.29 -4.58 -13.56
C LEU A 95 6.00 -5.14 -14.19
N LYS A 96 4.84 -5.01 -13.54
CA LYS A 96 3.54 -5.40 -14.12
C LYS A 96 3.35 -4.81 -15.53
N VAL A 97 3.62 -3.51 -15.70
CA VAL A 97 3.40 -2.82 -16.97
C VAL A 97 4.44 -3.22 -18.02
N ARG A 98 5.72 -3.29 -17.63
CA ARG A 98 6.82 -3.70 -18.55
C ARG A 98 6.66 -5.11 -19.04
N TRP A 99 6.20 -6.01 -18.18
CA TRP A 99 5.92 -7.41 -18.54
C TRP A 99 4.56 -7.58 -19.21
N ARG A 100 3.79 -6.50 -19.40
CA ARG A 100 2.43 -6.51 -19.98
C ARG A 100 1.48 -7.46 -19.23
N LYS A 101 1.56 -7.49 -17.90
CA LYS A 101 0.82 -8.40 -17.02
C LYS A 101 -0.43 -7.74 -16.42
N GLY A 102 -1.29 -8.58 -15.82
CA GLY A 102 -2.54 -8.19 -15.16
C GLY A 102 -2.44 -8.06 -13.64
N MET A 103 -3.61 -8.02 -13.00
CA MET A 103 -3.73 -7.89 -11.53
C MET A 103 -3.21 -9.13 -10.79
N GLY A 104 -3.36 -10.34 -11.36
CA GLY A 104 -2.81 -11.55 -10.74
C GLY A 104 -1.29 -11.49 -10.57
N SER A 105 -0.58 -10.96 -11.57
CA SER A 105 0.87 -10.76 -11.46
C SER A 105 1.21 -9.66 -10.46
N LEU A 106 0.37 -8.62 -10.31
CA LEU A 106 0.58 -7.59 -9.30
C LEU A 106 0.43 -8.16 -7.88
N LEU A 107 -0.57 -9.01 -7.65
CA LEU A 107 -0.74 -9.70 -6.36
C LEU A 107 0.46 -10.58 -6.02
N LEU A 108 0.99 -11.35 -6.99
CA LEU A 108 2.18 -12.18 -6.76
C LEU A 108 3.45 -11.33 -6.54
N LEU A 109 3.59 -10.19 -7.23
CA LEU A 109 4.68 -9.24 -6.94
C LEU A 109 4.53 -8.62 -5.56
N GLY A 110 3.30 -8.32 -5.13
CA GLY A 110 3.02 -7.85 -3.77
C GLY A 110 3.30 -8.92 -2.70
N ALA A 111 3.04 -10.20 -2.99
CA ALA A 111 3.46 -11.30 -2.12
C ALA A 111 4.99 -11.42 -2.03
N ALA A 112 5.70 -11.27 -3.16
CA ALA A 112 7.17 -11.20 -3.17
C ALA A 112 7.69 -10.04 -2.33
N TYR A 113 7.05 -8.87 -2.44
CA TYR A 113 7.36 -7.71 -1.62
C TYR A 113 7.18 -7.99 -0.12
N GLY A 114 6.02 -8.55 0.29
CA GLY A 114 5.77 -8.89 1.69
C GLY A 114 6.81 -9.87 2.28
N VAL A 115 7.25 -10.85 1.48
CA VAL A 115 8.35 -11.75 1.91
C VAL A 115 9.69 -11.02 2.02
N LEU A 116 9.98 -10.06 1.14
CA LEU A 116 11.21 -9.25 1.25
C LEU A 116 11.19 -8.35 2.50
N GLU A 117 10.05 -7.77 2.81
CA GLU A 117 9.88 -6.96 4.02
C GLU A 117 9.94 -7.82 5.28
N GLU A 118 9.01 -8.73 5.44
CA GLU A 118 8.74 -9.45 6.68
C GLU A 118 9.68 -10.64 6.91
N GLY A 119 10.13 -11.27 5.83
CA GLY A 119 11.02 -12.42 5.91
C GLY A 119 12.50 -12.05 5.85
N LEU A 120 12.84 -10.93 5.19
CA LEU A 120 14.24 -10.56 4.98
C LEU A 120 14.63 -9.29 5.75
N MET A 121 13.93 -8.16 5.53
CA MET A 121 14.30 -6.87 6.10
C MET A 121 14.11 -6.82 7.61
N VAL A 122 12.88 -7.06 8.09
CA VAL A 122 12.53 -6.99 9.53
C VAL A 122 12.58 -8.35 10.22
N ALA A 123 12.60 -9.44 9.46
CA ALA A 123 12.65 -10.83 9.93
C ALA A 123 11.52 -11.20 10.93
N SER A 124 10.35 -10.55 10.84
CA SER A 124 9.21 -10.76 11.74
C SER A 124 8.64 -12.18 11.66
N PHE A 125 8.76 -12.83 10.48
CA PHE A 125 8.37 -14.24 10.31
C PHE A 125 9.11 -15.17 11.27
N PHE A 126 10.30 -14.79 11.69
CA PHE A 126 11.20 -15.63 12.47
C PHE A 126 11.38 -15.13 13.90
N ASN A 127 11.32 -13.83 14.15
CA ASN A 127 11.54 -13.21 15.45
C ASN A 127 10.35 -13.55 16.39
N PRO A 128 10.55 -14.32 17.48
CA PRO A 128 9.48 -14.65 18.42
C PRO A 128 9.03 -13.47 19.30
N ALA A 129 9.86 -12.43 19.38
CA ALA A 129 9.62 -11.25 20.19
C ALA A 129 9.26 -10.01 19.33
N TRP A 130 8.77 -10.23 18.11
CA TRP A 130 8.31 -9.12 17.28
C TRP A 130 7.10 -8.43 17.93
N PRO A 131 7.10 -7.08 18.07
CA PRO A 131 6.11 -6.39 18.92
C PRO A 131 4.64 -6.61 18.53
N ASP A 132 4.36 -6.73 17.22
CA ASP A 132 2.99 -6.80 16.71
C ASP A 132 2.36 -8.21 16.74
N LEU A 133 3.12 -9.23 17.14
CA LEU A 133 2.65 -10.62 17.09
C LEU A 133 1.45 -10.88 17.99
N GLY A 134 1.35 -10.24 19.16
CA GLY A 134 0.28 -10.52 20.12
C GLY A 134 0.15 -12.03 20.40
N ALA A 135 -1.05 -12.59 20.24
CA ALA A 135 -1.32 -14.01 20.41
C ALA A 135 -0.50 -14.90 19.44
N LEU A 136 -0.13 -14.37 18.26
CA LEU A 136 0.64 -15.08 17.25
C LEU A 136 2.12 -15.28 17.64
N GLY A 137 2.61 -14.64 18.70
CA GLY A 137 3.97 -14.87 19.21
C GLY A 137 4.22 -16.35 19.61
N VAL A 138 3.17 -17.04 20.02
CA VAL A 138 3.21 -18.47 20.39
C VAL A 138 2.39 -19.32 19.43
N PHE A 139 1.20 -18.83 19.03
CA PHE A 139 0.26 -19.56 18.19
C PHE A 139 0.78 -19.68 16.74
N GLY A 140 0.95 -20.91 16.28
CA GLY A 140 1.37 -21.17 14.89
C GLY A 140 2.87 -21.19 14.65
N ARG A 141 3.66 -21.25 15.71
CA ARG A 141 5.12 -21.25 15.61
C ARG A 141 5.67 -22.68 15.59
N TRP A 142 6.36 -23.06 14.50
CA TRP A 142 7.15 -24.30 14.42
C TRP A 142 8.33 -24.17 13.46
N LEU A 143 9.40 -24.92 13.69
CA LEU A 143 10.65 -24.85 12.92
C LEU A 143 11.23 -23.43 12.82
N GLY A 144 11.08 -22.63 13.87
CA GLY A 144 11.61 -21.26 13.91
C GLY A 144 10.82 -20.23 13.10
N VAL A 145 9.67 -20.59 12.53
CA VAL A 145 8.81 -19.72 11.74
C VAL A 145 7.44 -19.60 12.40
N ASN A 146 6.90 -18.39 12.50
CA ASN A 146 5.47 -18.18 12.77
C ASN A 146 4.70 -18.24 11.45
N TRP A 147 4.13 -19.41 11.17
CA TRP A 147 3.49 -19.67 9.88
C TRP A 147 2.18 -18.92 9.68
N VAL A 148 1.40 -18.74 10.76
CA VAL A 148 0.14 -17.98 10.67
C VAL A 148 0.42 -16.53 10.30
N TRP A 149 1.37 -15.92 11.01
CA TRP A 149 1.85 -14.55 10.74
C TRP A 149 2.44 -14.40 9.34
N ALA A 150 3.29 -15.34 8.92
CA ALA A 150 3.93 -15.32 7.61
C ALA A 150 2.92 -15.38 6.46
N VAL A 151 1.88 -16.23 6.58
CA VAL A 151 0.82 -16.33 5.57
C VAL A 151 -0.04 -15.07 5.57
N GLU A 152 -0.46 -14.60 6.74
CA GLU A 152 -1.25 -13.38 6.88
C GLU A 152 -0.56 -12.18 6.24
N LEU A 153 0.68 -11.88 6.64
CA LEU A 153 1.38 -10.70 6.15
C LEU A 153 1.74 -10.80 4.67
N THR A 154 2.05 -12.00 4.17
CA THR A 154 2.23 -12.19 2.72
C THR A 154 0.97 -11.80 1.95
N LEU A 155 -0.22 -12.18 2.42
CA LEU A 155 -1.50 -11.82 1.81
C LEU A 155 -1.85 -10.34 2.01
N TYR A 156 -1.62 -9.82 3.21
CA TYR A 156 -1.80 -8.42 3.54
C TYR A 156 -1.00 -7.51 2.61
N HIS A 157 0.30 -7.74 2.47
CA HIS A 157 1.15 -6.94 1.60
C HIS A 157 0.76 -7.09 0.13
N ALA A 158 0.40 -8.31 -0.31
CA ALA A 158 -0.06 -8.54 -1.68
C ALA A 158 -1.30 -7.70 -2.02
N ILE A 159 -2.26 -7.64 -1.11
CA ILE A 159 -3.56 -6.99 -1.33
C ILE A 159 -3.51 -5.52 -0.92
N VAL A 160 -3.22 -5.25 0.36
CA VAL A 160 -3.39 -3.94 0.99
C VAL A 160 -2.23 -3.01 0.71
N SER A 161 -0.98 -3.47 0.94
CA SER A 161 0.18 -2.59 0.82
C SER A 161 0.58 -2.28 -0.62
N ILE A 162 0.34 -3.22 -1.56
CA ILE A 162 0.80 -3.07 -2.96
C ILE A 162 -0.38 -2.91 -3.93
N THR A 163 -1.31 -3.88 -3.98
CA THR A 163 -2.33 -3.88 -5.04
C THR A 163 -3.31 -2.73 -4.90
N VAL A 164 -3.79 -2.44 -3.71
CA VAL A 164 -4.78 -1.38 -3.48
C VAL A 164 -4.22 0.02 -3.76
N PRO A 165 -3.04 0.44 -3.25
CA PRO A 165 -2.46 1.74 -3.61
C PRO A 165 -2.24 1.91 -5.12
N VAL A 166 -1.74 0.87 -5.79
CA VAL A 166 -1.59 0.88 -7.26
C VAL A 166 -2.94 1.11 -7.94
N MET A 167 -4.00 0.41 -7.50
CA MET A 167 -5.34 0.60 -8.06
C MET A 167 -5.87 2.01 -7.84
N LEU A 168 -5.70 2.58 -6.65
CA LEU A 168 -6.17 3.93 -6.31
C LEU A 168 -5.46 4.99 -7.18
N VAL A 169 -4.13 4.87 -7.35
CA VAL A 169 -3.39 5.80 -8.21
C VAL A 169 -3.75 5.61 -9.69
N GLU A 170 -3.90 4.38 -10.18
CA GLU A 170 -4.36 4.12 -11.55
C GLU A 170 -5.79 4.63 -11.80
N LEU A 171 -6.64 4.74 -10.77
CA LEU A 171 -7.96 5.38 -10.83
C LEU A 171 -7.86 6.90 -10.83
N ALA A 172 -6.92 7.47 -10.09
CA ALA A 172 -6.68 8.91 -10.09
C ALA A 172 -6.10 9.41 -11.43
N TYR A 173 -5.31 8.54 -12.11
CA TYR A 173 -4.61 8.82 -13.38
C TYR A 173 -4.99 7.80 -14.47
N PRO A 174 -6.24 7.72 -14.93
CA PRO A 174 -6.71 6.70 -15.86
C PRO A 174 -6.02 6.76 -17.23
N ASP A 175 -5.59 7.93 -17.67
CA ASP A 175 -4.81 8.20 -18.87
C ASP A 175 -3.38 7.64 -18.81
N ARG A 176 -2.88 7.40 -17.61
CA ARG A 176 -1.53 6.87 -17.35
C ARG A 176 -1.50 5.38 -16.96
N ARG A 177 -2.65 4.71 -16.90
CA ARG A 177 -2.77 3.32 -16.38
C ARG A 177 -2.00 2.32 -17.20
N GLY A 178 -1.83 2.24 -18.33
CA GLY A 178 -1.17 1.18 -19.11
C GLY A 178 0.25 1.51 -19.56
N ILE A 179 0.77 2.66 -19.18
CA ILE A 179 2.07 3.15 -19.63
C ILE A 179 3.09 3.19 -18.49
N GLN A 180 4.35 3.06 -18.83
CA GLN A 180 5.46 3.22 -17.89
C GLN A 180 5.49 4.63 -17.32
N TRP A 181 5.64 4.76 -16.00
CA TRP A 181 5.78 6.05 -15.34
C TRP A 181 7.24 6.48 -15.19
N LEU A 182 8.14 5.50 -15.15
CA LEU A 182 9.58 5.72 -15.00
C LEU A 182 10.36 5.27 -16.24
N GLY A 183 11.34 6.07 -16.65
CA GLY A 183 12.37 5.63 -17.58
C GLY A 183 13.27 4.56 -16.97
N GLY A 184 14.02 3.84 -17.81
CA GLY A 184 14.88 2.73 -17.36
C GLY A 184 15.94 3.14 -16.32
N GLY A 185 16.50 4.35 -16.42
CA GLY A 185 17.44 4.89 -15.43
C GLY A 185 16.81 5.08 -14.05
N TRP A 186 15.66 5.73 -14.01
CA TRP A 186 14.91 5.94 -12.76
C TRP A 186 14.43 4.63 -12.14
N LEU A 187 13.98 3.67 -12.95
CA LEU A 187 13.58 2.37 -12.42
C LEU A 187 14.75 1.65 -11.75
N ARG A 188 15.95 1.69 -12.36
CA ARG A 188 17.16 1.12 -11.77
C ARG A 188 17.53 1.83 -10.46
N ALA A 189 17.45 3.16 -10.43
CA ALA A 189 17.71 3.92 -9.21
C ALA A 189 16.75 3.52 -8.08
N VAL A 190 15.44 3.46 -8.34
CA VAL A 190 14.45 3.00 -7.34
C VAL A 190 14.75 1.58 -6.88
N ALA A 191 15.10 0.67 -7.80
CA ALA A 191 15.42 -0.72 -7.45
C ALA A 191 16.68 -0.82 -6.56
N LEU A 192 17.70 -0.02 -6.86
CA LEU A 192 18.94 0.01 -6.04
C LEU A 192 18.68 0.61 -4.65
N ILE A 193 17.93 1.71 -4.59
CA ILE A 193 17.57 2.35 -3.32
C ILE A 193 16.71 1.40 -2.48
N PHE A 194 15.70 0.75 -3.07
CA PHE A 194 14.88 -0.26 -2.40
C PHE A 194 15.72 -1.44 -1.89
N ALA A 195 16.63 -1.97 -2.71
CA ALA A 195 17.51 -3.07 -2.29
C ALA A 195 18.45 -2.64 -1.15
N ALA A 196 19.00 -1.42 -1.20
CA ALA A 196 19.81 -0.86 -0.13
C ALA A 196 19.01 -0.67 1.17
N ASP A 197 17.72 -0.27 1.06
CA ASP A 197 16.82 -0.13 2.19
C ASP A 197 16.50 -1.49 2.84
N VAL A 198 16.23 -2.52 2.05
CA VAL A 198 16.00 -3.90 2.55
C VAL A 198 17.23 -4.43 3.26
N VAL A 199 18.43 -4.27 2.68
CA VAL A 199 19.69 -4.73 3.31
C VAL A 199 20.03 -3.89 4.53
N GLY A 200 19.90 -2.58 4.45
CA GLY A 200 20.12 -1.67 5.58
C GLY A 200 19.15 -1.95 6.72
N GLY A 201 17.87 -2.19 6.40
CA GLY A 201 16.85 -2.56 7.37
C GLY A 201 17.16 -3.88 8.06
N LEU A 202 17.61 -4.92 7.33
CA LEU A 202 18.05 -6.18 7.94
C LEU A 202 19.13 -5.95 9.02
N ILE A 203 20.08 -5.08 8.75
CA ILE A 203 21.13 -4.75 9.72
C ILE A 203 20.55 -3.97 10.91
N ILE A 204 19.77 -2.92 10.63
CA ILE A 204 19.21 -2.04 11.65
C ILE A 204 18.26 -2.82 12.57
N PHE A 205 17.29 -3.56 12.00
CA PHE A 205 16.32 -4.32 12.78
C PHE A 205 16.96 -5.47 13.55
N SER A 206 18.03 -6.10 13.00
CA SER A 206 18.80 -7.09 13.76
C SER A 206 19.45 -6.51 15.02
N VAL A 207 19.91 -5.26 14.96
CA VAL A 207 20.48 -4.56 16.12
C VAL A 207 19.39 -4.09 17.08
N VAL A 208 18.34 -3.44 16.57
CA VAL A 208 17.27 -2.85 17.37
C VAL A 208 16.46 -3.91 18.12
N THR A 209 16.12 -5.01 17.45
CA THR A 209 15.33 -6.10 18.05
C THR A 209 16.18 -7.13 18.78
N GLY A 210 17.50 -7.13 18.58
CA GLY A 210 18.39 -8.16 19.10
C GLY A 210 18.24 -9.52 18.42
N TYR A 211 17.39 -9.65 17.39
CA TYR A 211 17.17 -10.88 16.64
C TYR A 211 17.94 -10.88 15.32
N LYS A 212 18.77 -11.90 15.11
CA LYS A 212 19.49 -12.11 13.86
C LYS A 212 18.92 -13.34 13.14
N PRO A 213 18.33 -13.19 11.94
CA PRO A 213 17.91 -14.35 11.18
C PRO A 213 19.11 -15.20 10.79
N THR A 214 18.92 -16.50 10.74
CA THR A 214 19.93 -17.46 10.28
C THR A 214 20.13 -17.34 8.76
N GLU A 215 21.27 -17.80 8.26
CA GLU A 215 21.52 -17.84 6.81
C GLU A 215 20.45 -18.64 6.07
N ALA A 216 19.97 -19.75 6.65
CA ALA A 216 18.89 -20.55 6.08
C ALA A 216 17.57 -19.75 5.97
N GLN A 217 17.24 -18.92 6.96
CA GLN A 217 16.04 -18.06 6.93
C GLN A 217 16.18 -16.96 5.86
N ILE A 218 17.35 -16.35 5.75
CA ILE A 218 17.66 -15.35 4.72
C ILE A 218 17.51 -15.96 3.31
N ILE A 219 18.16 -17.11 3.08
CA ILE A 219 18.11 -17.83 1.80
C ILE A 219 16.68 -18.26 1.48
N PHE A 220 15.96 -18.81 2.46
CA PHE A 220 14.55 -19.21 2.29
C PHE A 220 13.68 -18.02 1.86
N SER A 221 13.78 -16.88 2.54
CA SER A 221 13.02 -15.68 2.20
C SER A 221 13.36 -15.15 0.80
N ALA A 222 14.65 -15.10 0.47
CA ALA A 222 15.09 -14.66 -0.85
C ALA A 222 14.58 -15.57 -1.98
N LEU A 223 14.66 -16.90 -1.79
CA LEU A 223 14.16 -17.88 -2.76
C LEU A 223 12.64 -17.83 -2.89
N LEU A 224 11.92 -17.66 -1.78
CA LEU A 224 10.46 -17.56 -1.79
C LEU A 224 10.00 -16.29 -2.51
N ALA A 225 10.62 -15.14 -2.23
CA ALA A 225 10.35 -13.90 -2.94
C ALA A 225 10.65 -14.00 -4.45
N ALA A 226 11.80 -14.59 -4.80
CA ALA A 226 12.15 -14.85 -6.20
C ALA A 226 11.16 -15.81 -6.88
N GLY A 227 10.67 -16.82 -6.16
CA GLY A 227 9.62 -17.74 -6.62
C GLY A 227 8.32 -17.02 -6.94
N PHE A 228 7.83 -16.14 -6.06
CA PHE A 228 6.64 -15.33 -6.35
C PHE A 228 6.84 -14.38 -7.52
N ALA A 229 8.00 -13.73 -7.62
CA ALA A 229 8.32 -12.86 -8.75
C ALA A 229 8.38 -13.64 -10.10
N LEU A 230 8.95 -14.84 -10.09
CA LEU A 230 8.98 -15.73 -11.25
C LEU A 230 7.57 -16.19 -11.65
N LEU A 231 6.75 -16.57 -10.69
CA LEU A 231 5.34 -16.92 -10.93
C LEU A 231 4.57 -15.71 -11.49
N ALA A 232 4.80 -14.51 -10.95
CA ALA A 232 4.20 -13.28 -11.48
C ALA A 232 4.59 -13.03 -12.94
N HIS A 233 5.84 -13.28 -13.30
CA HIS A 233 6.33 -13.14 -14.67
C HIS A 233 5.73 -14.20 -15.59
N ARG A 234 5.52 -15.43 -15.14
CA ARG A 234 4.98 -16.54 -15.93
C ARG A 234 3.46 -16.56 -16.02
N LEU A 235 2.75 -15.94 -15.06
CA LEU A 235 1.29 -15.95 -15.06
C LEU A 235 0.73 -15.33 -16.36
N PRO A 236 -0.29 -15.93 -17.01
CA PRO A 236 -0.95 -15.34 -18.17
C PRO A 236 -1.48 -13.93 -17.87
N ALA A 237 -1.28 -13.00 -18.81
CA ALA A 237 -1.66 -11.59 -18.63
C ALA A 237 -3.16 -11.37 -18.39
N ASP A 238 -3.96 -12.28 -18.89
CA ASP A 238 -5.42 -12.22 -18.86
C ASP A 238 -6.07 -13.18 -17.84
N TRP A 239 -5.25 -13.79 -16.96
CA TRP A 239 -5.73 -14.74 -15.96
C TRP A 239 -6.97 -14.25 -15.18
N ALA A 240 -7.03 -12.96 -14.81
CA ALA A 240 -8.17 -12.36 -14.10
C ALA A 240 -9.06 -11.47 -15.00
N ARG A 241 -8.96 -11.54 -16.33
CA ARG A 241 -9.69 -10.65 -17.25
C ARG A 241 -10.77 -11.34 -18.05
N ARG A 242 -10.70 -12.66 -18.22
CA ARG A 242 -11.56 -13.46 -19.10
C ARG A 242 -12.56 -14.30 -18.32
N GLY A 243 -13.01 -13.84 -17.16
CA GLY A 243 -14.08 -14.54 -16.47
C GLY A 243 -15.35 -14.61 -17.32
N SER A 244 -16.11 -15.68 -17.14
CA SER A 244 -17.34 -15.96 -17.92
C SER A 244 -18.56 -15.28 -17.34
N ARG A 245 -18.51 -14.82 -16.08
CA ARG A 245 -19.67 -14.26 -15.38
C ARG A 245 -19.89 -12.80 -15.77
N ARG A 246 -21.16 -12.47 -15.98
CA ARG A 246 -21.59 -11.09 -16.22
C ARG A 246 -21.26 -10.21 -15.02
N MET A 247 -20.73 -9.00 -15.27
CA MET A 247 -20.48 -8.00 -14.23
C MET A 247 -21.77 -7.65 -13.48
N ARG A 248 -21.66 -7.55 -12.16
CA ARG A 248 -22.71 -7.05 -11.25
C ARG A 248 -22.50 -5.55 -11.02
N ARG A 249 -23.40 -4.92 -10.24
CA ARG A 249 -23.25 -3.50 -9.86
C ARG A 249 -21.96 -3.28 -9.03
N PRO A 250 -21.29 -2.12 -9.14
CA PRO A 250 -20.06 -1.85 -8.39
C PRO A 250 -20.16 -2.10 -6.88
N LEU A 251 -21.30 -1.72 -6.27
CA LEU A 251 -21.54 -1.92 -4.83
C LEU A 251 -21.39 -3.39 -4.39
N PHE A 252 -21.75 -4.34 -5.26
CA PHE A 252 -21.56 -5.77 -4.96
C PHE A 252 -20.10 -6.10 -4.70
N TYR A 253 -19.18 -5.58 -5.50
CA TYR A 253 -17.75 -5.83 -5.34
C TYR A 253 -17.19 -5.16 -4.09
N GLY A 254 -17.65 -3.93 -3.79
CA GLY A 254 -17.29 -3.25 -2.55
C GLY A 254 -17.75 -4.02 -1.32
N ALA A 255 -19.00 -4.50 -1.31
CA ALA A 255 -19.52 -5.29 -0.20
C ALA A 255 -18.78 -6.63 -0.04
N VAL A 256 -18.49 -7.33 -1.14
CA VAL A 256 -17.77 -8.62 -1.12
C VAL A 256 -16.35 -8.46 -0.59
N THR A 257 -15.63 -7.42 -1.02
CA THR A 257 -14.25 -7.18 -0.55
C THR A 257 -14.22 -6.64 0.88
N ALA A 258 -15.21 -5.84 1.30
CA ALA A 258 -15.34 -5.39 2.69
C ALA A 258 -15.63 -6.57 3.64
N LEU A 259 -16.58 -7.43 3.29
CA LEU A 259 -16.86 -8.64 4.06
C LEU A 259 -15.67 -9.61 4.07
N GLY A 260 -14.94 -9.73 2.94
CA GLY A 260 -13.71 -10.51 2.87
C GLY A 260 -12.65 -9.98 3.82
N ALA A 261 -12.41 -8.67 3.84
CA ALA A 261 -11.45 -8.05 4.76
C ALA A 261 -11.82 -8.28 6.23
N VAL A 262 -13.10 -8.13 6.59
CA VAL A 262 -13.59 -8.41 7.95
C VAL A 262 -13.42 -9.90 8.30
N ALA A 263 -13.76 -10.80 7.39
CA ALA A 263 -13.64 -12.24 7.62
C ALA A 263 -12.18 -12.67 7.74
N SER A 264 -11.28 -12.15 6.89
CA SER A 264 -9.84 -12.41 6.97
C SER A 264 -9.26 -11.88 8.29
N GLY A 265 -9.59 -10.65 8.69
CA GLY A 265 -9.20 -10.09 9.99
C GLY A 265 -9.73 -10.93 11.17
N ALA A 266 -10.98 -11.39 11.11
CA ALA A 266 -11.51 -12.26 12.14
C ALA A 266 -10.74 -13.58 12.25
N VAL A 267 -10.38 -14.19 11.11
CA VAL A 267 -9.62 -15.46 11.10
C VAL A 267 -8.21 -15.27 11.64
N PHE A 268 -7.48 -14.24 11.19
CA PHE A 268 -6.08 -14.09 11.54
C PHE A 268 -5.84 -13.36 12.88
N TRP A 269 -6.73 -12.44 13.30
CA TRP A 269 -6.49 -11.61 14.49
C TRP A 269 -7.35 -12.02 15.69
N VAL A 270 -8.56 -12.59 15.45
CA VAL A 270 -9.45 -12.96 16.56
C VAL A 270 -9.31 -14.42 16.93
N LEU A 271 -9.33 -15.35 15.95
CA LEU A 271 -9.29 -16.78 16.25
C LEU A 271 -8.04 -17.23 17.05
N PRO A 272 -6.82 -16.72 16.77
CA PRO A 272 -5.63 -17.08 17.55
C PRO A 272 -5.73 -16.74 19.03
N GLY A 273 -6.50 -15.70 19.38
CA GLY A 273 -6.75 -15.30 20.78
C GLY A 273 -7.76 -16.17 21.50
N ILE A 274 -8.53 -16.99 20.77
CA ILE A 274 -9.52 -17.89 21.38
C ILE A 274 -8.81 -19.18 21.83
N GLN A 275 -8.75 -19.40 23.15
CA GLN A 275 -8.16 -20.60 23.72
C GLN A 275 -9.09 -21.80 23.53
N SER A 276 -9.03 -22.42 22.36
CA SER A 276 -9.81 -23.63 22.06
C SER A 276 -8.91 -24.71 21.47
N PRO A 277 -8.97 -25.95 21.99
CA PRO A 277 -8.21 -27.09 21.45
C PRO A 277 -8.58 -27.43 20.01
N LEU A 278 -9.74 -26.97 19.53
CA LEU A 278 -10.20 -27.17 18.15
C LEU A 278 -9.54 -26.20 17.14
N LEU A 279 -8.96 -25.09 17.62
CA LEU A 279 -8.33 -24.08 16.78
C LEU A 279 -6.83 -24.37 16.61
N HIS A 280 -6.52 -25.41 15.84
CA HIS A 280 -5.13 -25.72 15.51
C HIS A 280 -4.56 -24.66 14.54
N PRO A 281 -3.31 -24.18 14.70
CA PRO A 281 -2.71 -23.15 13.84
C PRO A 281 -2.78 -23.45 12.34
N VAL A 282 -2.62 -24.73 11.95
CA VAL A 282 -2.75 -25.15 10.53
C VAL A 282 -4.16 -24.90 10.01
N ILE A 283 -5.20 -25.09 10.84
CA ILE A 283 -6.59 -24.82 10.45
C ILE A 283 -6.79 -23.32 10.23
N VAL A 284 -6.35 -22.49 11.17
CA VAL A 284 -6.48 -21.02 11.07
C VAL A 284 -5.73 -20.49 9.84
N MET A 285 -4.48 -20.89 9.67
CA MET A 285 -3.67 -20.50 8.51
C MET A 285 -4.32 -20.93 7.19
N SER A 286 -4.76 -22.19 7.11
CA SER A 286 -5.39 -22.73 5.89
C SER A 286 -6.73 -22.09 5.60
N LEU A 287 -7.54 -21.83 6.63
CA LEU A 287 -8.84 -21.17 6.50
C LEU A 287 -8.67 -19.72 5.99
N GLY A 288 -7.74 -18.95 6.56
CA GLY A 288 -7.47 -17.58 6.13
C GLY A 288 -6.93 -17.53 4.70
N ALA A 289 -5.91 -18.34 4.40
CA ALA A 289 -5.36 -18.41 3.04
C ALA A 289 -6.41 -18.86 2.01
N LEU A 290 -7.22 -19.87 2.34
CA LEU A 290 -8.28 -20.36 1.46
C LEU A 290 -9.36 -19.29 1.24
N LEU A 291 -9.76 -18.56 2.28
CA LEU A 291 -10.73 -17.47 2.20
C LEU A 291 -10.27 -16.42 1.20
N ASP A 292 -9.05 -15.91 1.34
CA ASP A 292 -8.53 -14.85 0.48
C ASP A 292 -8.29 -15.34 -0.96
N VAL A 293 -7.76 -16.55 -1.14
CA VAL A 293 -7.57 -17.15 -2.46
C VAL A 293 -8.91 -17.39 -3.16
N LEU A 294 -9.92 -17.91 -2.45
CA LEU A 294 -11.26 -18.10 -3.01
C LEU A 294 -11.93 -16.78 -3.35
N LEU A 295 -11.76 -15.73 -2.52
CA LEU A 295 -12.25 -14.40 -2.81
C LEU A 295 -11.62 -13.85 -4.10
N ILE A 296 -10.30 -13.93 -4.23
CA ILE A 296 -9.57 -13.48 -5.43
C ILE A 296 -10.04 -14.28 -6.67
N ARG A 297 -10.13 -15.61 -6.56
CA ARG A 297 -10.65 -16.46 -7.66
C ARG A 297 -12.08 -16.09 -8.01
N ARG A 298 -12.94 -15.88 -7.01
CA ARG A 298 -14.33 -15.49 -7.24
C ARG A 298 -14.45 -14.15 -7.95
N LEU A 299 -13.60 -13.19 -7.62
CA LEU A 299 -13.52 -11.93 -8.34
C LEU A 299 -13.01 -12.13 -9.77
N ALA A 300 -12.06 -13.03 -9.98
CA ALA A 300 -11.53 -13.35 -11.32
C ALA A 300 -12.53 -14.04 -12.24
N ASP A 301 -13.60 -14.69 -11.71
CA ASP A 301 -14.67 -15.33 -12.49
C ASP A 301 -15.50 -14.33 -13.33
N TYR A 302 -15.45 -13.05 -13.02
CA TYR A 302 -16.21 -12.02 -13.72
C TYR A 302 -15.45 -11.47 -14.94
N ASP A 303 -16.18 -11.03 -15.97
CA ASP A 303 -15.60 -10.44 -17.19
C ASP A 303 -15.16 -8.99 -16.95
N TRP A 304 -13.97 -8.82 -16.37
CA TRP A 304 -13.37 -7.52 -16.07
C TRP A 304 -13.06 -6.65 -17.30
N ARG A 305 -13.19 -7.17 -18.52
CA ARG A 305 -13.11 -6.36 -19.74
C ARG A 305 -14.31 -5.42 -19.85
N ARG A 306 -15.43 -5.79 -19.24
CA ARG A 306 -16.65 -4.99 -19.17
C ARG A 306 -16.75 -4.15 -17.90
N SER A 307 -15.70 -4.16 -17.06
CA SER A 307 -15.69 -3.38 -15.84
C SER A 307 -15.52 -1.89 -16.14
N THR A 308 -16.15 -1.06 -15.32
CA THR A 308 -15.90 0.38 -15.27
C THR A 308 -14.90 0.71 -14.17
N ASP A 309 -14.43 1.96 -14.14
CA ASP A 309 -13.58 2.44 -13.05
C ASP A 309 -14.28 2.39 -11.68
N LEU A 310 -15.62 2.48 -11.65
CA LEU A 310 -16.40 2.31 -10.41
C LEU A 310 -16.29 0.90 -9.82
N HIS A 311 -16.21 -0.14 -10.64
CA HIS A 311 -16.00 -1.51 -10.14
C HIS A 311 -14.64 -1.66 -9.46
N ARG A 312 -13.58 -1.10 -10.06
CA ARG A 312 -12.23 -1.10 -9.49
C ARG A 312 -12.15 -0.27 -8.23
N PHE A 313 -12.80 0.89 -8.23
CA PHE A 313 -12.91 1.73 -7.05
C PHE A 313 -13.61 0.99 -5.90
N ALA A 314 -14.73 0.33 -6.18
CA ALA A 314 -15.48 -0.42 -5.19
C ALA A 314 -14.64 -1.55 -4.55
N VAL A 315 -13.87 -2.30 -5.36
CA VAL A 315 -12.94 -3.31 -4.84
C VAL A 315 -11.90 -2.66 -3.91
N ALA A 316 -11.23 -1.60 -4.33
CA ALA A 316 -10.20 -0.96 -3.54
C ALA A 316 -10.77 -0.35 -2.23
N ALA A 317 -11.91 0.35 -2.31
CA ALA A 317 -12.55 0.96 -1.15
C ALA A 317 -13.06 -0.11 -0.16
N GLY A 318 -13.65 -1.21 -0.67
CA GLY A 318 -14.07 -2.32 0.17
C GLY A 318 -12.90 -3.01 0.88
N SER A 319 -11.78 -3.22 0.18
CA SER A 319 -10.58 -3.81 0.80
C SER A 319 -9.99 -2.94 1.91
N LEU A 320 -10.13 -1.61 1.84
CA LEU A 320 -9.65 -0.69 2.88
C LEU A 320 -10.67 -0.41 3.99
N SER A 321 -11.94 -0.80 3.83
CA SER A 321 -13.02 -0.40 4.75
C SER A 321 -12.77 -0.82 6.20
N LEU A 322 -12.19 -2.02 6.40
CA LEU A 322 -11.81 -2.52 7.72
C LEU A 322 -10.78 -1.60 8.37
N PHE A 323 -9.71 -1.28 7.66
CA PHE A 323 -8.61 -0.45 8.19
C PHE A 323 -9.05 0.99 8.45
N VAL A 324 -9.91 1.55 7.59
CA VAL A 324 -10.52 2.88 7.82
C VAL A 324 -11.37 2.86 9.10
N ALA A 325 -12.17 1.80 9.33
CA ALA A 325 -12.92 1.66 10.57
C ALA A 325 -12.02 1.45 11.79
N PHE A 326 -10.98 0.61 11.65
CA PHE A 326 -10.01 0.34 12.70
C PHE A 326 -9.24 1.60 13.12
N ALA A 327 -8.91 2.51 12.20
CA ALA A 327 -8.19 3.73 12.53
C ALA A 327 -8.91 4.57 13.60
N PHE A 328 -10.26 4.58 13.60
CA PHE A 328 -11.04 5.25 14.66
C PHE A 328 -11.04 4.46 15.98
N LEU A 329 -11.03 3.13 15.93
CA LEU A 329 -11.04 2.28 17.12
C LEU A 329 -9.68 2.24 17.80
N GLN A 330 -8.59 2.26 17.03
CA GLN A 330 -7.23 2.20 17.55
C GLN A 330 -6.85 3.38 18.44
N GLU A 331 -7.38 4.58 18.19
CA GLU A 331 -7.14 5.74 19.04
C GLU A 331 -7.80 5.60 20.41
N LEU A 332 -8.85 4.78 20.51
CA LEU A 332 -9.58 4.50 21.76
C LEU A 332 -8.99 3.31 22.51
N ASP A 333 -8.12 2.53 21.91
CA ASP A 333 -7.53 1.33 22.52
C ASP A 333 -6.42 1.73 23.51
N GLN A 334 -6.73 1.64 24.79
CA GLN A 334 -5.81 1.93 25.90
C GLN A 334 -4.93 0.71 26.27
N THR A 335 -5.10 -0.42 25.64
CA THR A 335 -4.30 -1.64 25.94
C THR A 335 -2.94 -1.62 25.26
N ARG A 336 -2.78 -0.81 24.24
CA ARG A 336 -1.51 -0.63 23.52
C ARG A 336 -0.62 0.42 24.18
N THR A 337 0.68 0.18 24.13
CA THR A 337 1.70 1.04 24.75
C THR A 337 2.21 2.15 23.83
N ASP A 338 1.96 2.03 22.50
CA ASP A 338 2.36 2.99 21.49
C ASP A 338 1.41 4.21 21.44
N ASN A 339 1.95 5.35 20.97
CA ASN A 339 1.16 6.58 20.87
C ASN A 339 0.31 6.60 19.60
N ARG A 340 -0.99 6.40 19.74
CA ARG A 340 -1.97 6.36 18.64
C ARG A 340 -2.75 7.65 18.41
N ALA A 341 -2.34 8.74 19.03
CA ALA A 341 -2.97 10.05 18.83
C ALA A 341 -2.94 10.42 17.33
N GLY A 342 -4.10 10.83 16.83
CA GLY A 342 -4.27 11.21 15.42
C GLY A 342 -4.69 10.08 14.47
N MET A 343 -4.87 8.85 14.94
CA MET A 343 -5.37 7.75 14.09
C MET A 343 -6.78 8.03 13.55
N SER A 344 -7.65 8.66 14.32
CA SER A 344 -8.98 9.11 13.85
C SER A 344 -8.86 10.11 12.70
N LEU A 345 -7.87 11.02 12.76
CA LEU A 345 -7.60 11.96 11.66
C LEU A 345 -7.09 11.24 10.40
N VAL A 346 -6.27 10.20 10.57
CA VAL A 346 -5.84 9.33 9.47
C VAL A 346 -7.07 8.66 8.84
N GLY A 347 -7.90 8.00 9.64
CA GLY A 347 -9.14 7.37 9.16
C GLY A 347 -10.06 8.33 8.42
N LEU A 348 -10.28 9.54 8.97
CA LEU A 348 -11.07 10.59 8.33
C LEU A 348 -10.45 11.05 7.00
N SER A 349 -9.14 11.22 6.95
CA SER A 349 -8.42 11.64 5.72
C SER A 349 -8.58 10.61 4.61
N PHE A 350 -8.47 9.32 4.93
CA PHE A 350 -8.71 8.24 3.96
C PHE A 350 -10.18 8.17 3.53
N LEU A 351 -11.12 8.32 4.47
CA LEU A 351 -12.56 8.34 4.15
C LEU A 351 -12.89 9.48 3.17
N VAL A 352 -12.41 10.70 3.45
CA VAL A 352 -12.60 11.86 2.57
C VAL A 352 -11.89 11.63 1.22
N GLY A 353 -10.66 11.16 1.21
CA GLY A 353 -9.91 10.87 -0.01
C GLY A 353 -10.61 9.83 -0.90
N LEU A 354 -11.10 8.75 -0.31
CA LEU A 354 -11.88 7.73 -1.01
C LEU A 354 -13.21 8.30 -1.53
N ALA A 355 -13.94 9.09 -0.74
CA ALA A 355 -15.18 9.73 -1.18
C ALA A 355 -14.94 10.66 -2.39
N LEU A 356 -13.93 11.51 -2.33
CA LEU A 356 -13.56 12.41 -3.44
C LEU A 356 -13.16 11.64 -4.71
N LEU A 357 -12.37 10.56 -4.56
CA LEU A 357 -11.99 9.71 -5.69
C LEU A 357 -13.21 8.99 -6.27
N GLY A 358 -14.11 8.50 -5.42
CA GLY A 358 -15.36 7.87 -5.82
C GLY A 358 -16.27 8.80 -6.62
N LEU A 359 -16.49 10.04 -6.13
CA LEU A 359 -17.27 11.06 -6.83
C LEU A 359 -16.66 11.41 -8.20
N LYS A 360 -15.34 11.59 -8.25
CA LYS A 360 -14.61 11.86 -9.50
C LYS A 360 -14.73 10.69 -10.49
N THR A 361 -14.67 9.47 -10.00
CA THR A 361 -14.78 8.25 -10.81
C THR A 361 -16.19 8.08 -11.36
N ARG A 362 -17.21 8.35 -10.54
CA ARG A 362 -18.63 8.34 -10.94
C ARG A 362 -18.92 9.37 -12.03
N GLY A 363 -18.52 10.62 -11.86
CA GLY A 363 -18.75 11.68 -12.86
C GLY A 363 -18.08 11.39 -14.21
N ARG A 364 -16.93 10.67 -14.21
CA ARG A 364 -16.29 10.21 -15.46
C ARG A 364 -17.08 9.08 -16.14
N SER A 365 -17.68 8.18 -15.37
CA SER A 365 -18.48 7.09 -15.91
C SER A 365 -19.78 7.62 -16.54
N GLU A 366 -20.44 8.60 -15.92
CA GLU A 366 -21.66 9.23 -16.42
C GLU A 366 -21.41 9.99 -17.74
N ARG A 367 -20.26 10.66 -17.89
CA ARG A 367 -19.88 11.36 -19.13
C ARG A 367 -19.53 10.45 -20.31
N ARG A 368 -19.26 9.16 -20.06
CA ARG A 368 -18.91 8.15 -21.08
C ARG A 368 -20.09 7.25 -21.46
N SER A 369 -21.19 7.35 -20.77
CA SER A 369 -22.46 6.72 -21.18
C SER A 369 -23.10 7.62 -22.24
N PRO A 370 -23.35 7.12 -23.48
CA PRO A 370 -24.00 7.87 -24.54
C PRO A 370 -25.43 8.27 -24.16
#